data_8ffc4867addf7cb0884b04216bb4b383
#
_entry.id   8ffc4867addf7cb0884b04216bb4b383
#
_cell.length_a   1.000
_cell.length_b   1.000
_cell.length_c   1.000
_cell.angle_alpha   90.00
_cell.angle_beta   90.00
_cell.angle_gamma   90.00
#
_symmetry.space_group_name_H-M   'P 1'
#
loop_
_entity.id
_entity.type
_entity.pdbx_description
1 polymer ?
#
loop_
_entity_poly.entity_id
_entity_poly.type
_entity_poly.pdbx_seq_one_letter_code
_entity_poly.pdbx_strand_id
1 'polypeptide(L)'
;MRADDWDRRYGEQAQWSSGPNELVAELLADVPPGAAVDLAAGEGRHALWLAARGWAVTAVDFSAVGLDRGRARPGAGQVSWVTADVLTWSAAEGSLDLVLVAYLHLPEEQTRALLTGAVGWLRPGGRLLLLGHDVESLTAGVGGPQEPAILHSVDRLAPVARLLEVDRLEQVRRVTPQGTALDTLLWGRRAGRR
;
A
#
# COMPACT_ATOMS: atom_id res chain seq x y z
N MET A 1 7.45 5.31 -13.82
CA MET A 1 8.70 5.62 -13.08
C MET A 1 9.45 4.30 -12.91
N ARG A 2 10.77 4.27 -13.10
CA ARG A 2 11.60 3.05 -13.05
C ARG A 2 12.26 2.89 -11.68
N ALA A 3 12.80 1.71 -11.38
CA ALA A 3 13.53 1.45 -10.13
C ALA A 3 14.67 2.46 -9.94
N ASP A 4 15.48 2.72 -10.97
CA ASP A 4 16.59 3.68 -10.93
C ASP A 4 16.16 5.12 -10.54
N ASP A 5 14.93 5.52 -10.88
CA ASP A 5 14.41 6.84 -10.53
C ASP A 5 14.09 6.93 -9.03
N TRP A 6 13.57 5.83 -8.47
CA TRP A 6 13.31 5.71 -7.05
C TRP A 6 14.59 5.50 -6.24
N ASP A 7 15.53 4.68 -6.72
CA ASP A 7 16.84 4.51 -6.10
C ASP A 7 17.56 5.85 -5.95
N ARG A 8 17.51 6.71 -6.97
CA ARG A 8 18.07 8.05 -6.91
C ARG A 8 17.38 8.90 -5.84
N ARG A 9 16.04 8.91 -5.80
CA ARG A 9 15.27 9.65 -4.81
C ARG A 9 15.57 9.19 -3.39
N TYR A 10 15.59 7.88 -3.16
CA TYR A 10 15.96 7.33 -1.85
C TYR A 10 17.44 7.55 -1.53
N GLY A 11 18.31 7.64 -2.54
CA GLY A 11 19.74 7.97 -2.36
C GLY A 11 19.96 9.38 -1.81
N GLU A 12 19.15 10.35 -2.22
CA GLU A 12 19.33 11.76 -1.83
C GLU A 12 18.84 12.05 -0.41
N GLN A 13 17.65 11.57 -0.05
CA GLN A 13 17.08 11.79 1.29
C GLN A 13 15.96 10.80 1.61
N ALA A 14 15.59 10.69 2.90
CA ALA A 14 14.39 9.99 3.31
C ALA A 14 13.15 10.65 2.67
N GLN A 15 12.32 9.84 2.02
CA GLN A 15 11.16 10.36 1.29
C GLN A 15 9.93 10.55 2.17
N TRP A 16 9.85 9.83 3.29
CA TRP A 16 8.62 9.75 4.06
C TRP A 16 8.87 9.94 5.57
N SER A 17 7.79 10.25 6.30
CA SER A 17 7.80 10.26 7.77
C SER A 17 8.24 8.89 8.33
N SER A 18 8.79 8.89 9.53
CA SER A 18 9.25 7.66 10.20
C SER A 18 8.11 6.73 10.63
N GLY A 19 6.89 7.26 10.83
CA GLY A 19 5.70 6.51 11.23
C GLY A 19 4.79 6.13 10.07
N PRO A 20 3.79 5.27 10.32
CA PRO A 20 2.78 4.90 9.33
C PRO A 20 1.92 6.11 8.95
N ASN A 21 1.16 6.00 7.87
CA ASN A 21 0.06 6.92 7.59
C ASN A 21 -1.00 6.78 8.69
N GLU A 22 -1.55 7.90 9.18
CA GLU A 22 -2.50 7.92 10.30
C GLU A 22 -3.76 7.10 10.01
N LEU A 23 -4.33 7.20 8.81
CA LEU A 23 -5.51 6.42 8.42
C LEU A 23 -5.21 4.92 8.33
N VAL A 24 -4.03 4.54 7.83
CA VAL A 24 -3.59 3.13 7.83
C VAL A 24 -3.48 2.61 9.27
N ALA A 25 -2.90 3.42 10.17
CA ALA A 25 -2.77 3.05 11.57
C ALA A 25 -4.14 2.92 12.26
N GLU A 26 -5.07 3.84 11.99
CA GLU A 26 -6.45 3.81 12.49
C GLU A 26 -7.19 2.54 12.04
N LEU A 27 -7.21 2.26 10.74
CA LEU A 27 -7.93 1.11 10.17
C LEU A 27 -7.40 -0.24 10.63
N LEU A 28 -6.12 -0.31 10.99
CA LEU A 28 -5.47 -1.53 11.44
C LEU A 28 -5.31 -1.63 12.97
N ALA A 29 -5.79 -0.64 13.73
CA ALA A 29 -5.60 -0.57 15.18
C ALA A 29 -6.10 -1.83 15.91
N ASP A 30 -7.32 -2.27 15.55
CA ASP A 30 -8.02 -3.39 16.19
C ASP A 30 -8.01 -4.68 15.33
N VAL A 31 -7.27 -4.69 14.23
CA VAL A 31 -7.14 -5.88 13.39
C VAL A 31 -6.12 -6.83 14.02
N PRO A 32 -6.50 -8.07 14.35
CA PRO A 32 -5.56 -9.06 14.90
C PRO A 32 -4.37 -9.28 13.98
N PRO A 33 -3.15 -9.35 14.51
CA PRO A 33 -1.96 -9.60 13.70
C PRO A 33 -1.98 -10.99 13.05
N GLY A 34 -1.41 -11.08 11.86
CA GLY A 34 -1.30 -12.29 11.06
C GLY A 34 -0.20 -12.13 10.02
N ALA A 35 -0.31 -12.82 8.90
CA ALA A 35 0.62 -12.68 7.78
C ALA A 35 0.22 -11.47 6.90
N ALA A 36 1.15 -10.56 6.64
CA ALA A 36 0.92 -9.36 5.86
C ALA A 36 1.96 -9.17 4.75
N VAL A 37 1.54 -8.52 3.68
CA VAL A 37 2.46 -7.95 2.68
C VAL A 37 2.24 -6.44 2.58
N ASP A 38 3.34 -5.68 2.54
CA ASP A 38 3.39 -4.26 2.21
C ASP A 38 3.96 -4.13 0.80
N LEU A 39 3.11 -3.82 -0.19
CA LEU A 39 3.48 -3.72 -1.60
C LEU A 39 3.91 -2.29 -1.94
N ALA A 40 5.06 -2.15 -2.61
CA ALA A 40 5.76 -0.90 -2.83
C ALA A 40 6.11 -0.22 -1.50
N ALA A 41 6.74 -1.01 -0.61
CA ALA A 41 7.00 -0.63 0.77
C ALA A 41 7.99 0.54 0.92
N GLY A 42 8.82 0.82 -0.09
CA GLY A 42 9.86 1.83 -0.04
C GLY A 42 10.82 1.63 1.13
N GLU A 43 10.91 2.61 2.04
CA GLU A 43 11.69 2.53 3.26
C GLU A 43 10.99 1.73 4.39
N GLY A 44 9.87 1.05 4.09
CA GLY A 44 9.20 0.11 4.98
C GLY A 44 8.51 0.72 6.20
N ARG A 45 8.09 1.99 6.15
CA ARG A 45 7.46 2.65 7.32
C ARG A 45 6.23 1.90 7.85
N HIS A 46 5.40 1.35 6.96
CA HIS A 46 4.23 0.56 7.35
C HIS A 46 4.64 -0.86 7.75
N ALA A 47 5.55 -1.50 6.99
CA ALA A 47 6.05 -2.84 7.31
C ALA A 47 6.68 -2.90 8.71
N LEU A 48 7.53 -1.94 9.07
CA LEU A 48 8.15 -1.83 10.40
C LEU A 48 7.11 -1.62 11.50
N TRP A 49 6.12 -0.75 11.26
CA TRP A 49 5.05 -0.50 12.21
C TRP A 49 4.17 -1.73 12.44
N LEU A 50 3.82 -2.46 11.37
CA LEU A 50 3.07 -3.71 11.44
C LEU A 50 3.87 -4.78 12.19
N ALA A 51 5.16 -4.96 11.88
CA ALA A 51 6.03 -5.92 12.55
C ALA A 51 6.13 -5.64 14.06
N ALA A 52 6.28 -4.37 14.46
CA ALA A 52 6.27 -3.96 15.86
C ALA A 52 4.96 -4.27 16.60
N ARG A 53 3.87 -4.53 15.87
CA ARG A 53 2.55 -4.95 16.39
C ARG A 53 2.30 -6.44 16.28
N GLY A 54 3.32 -7.23 15.97
CA GLY A 54 3.27 -8.69 15.93
C GLY A 54 2.85 -9.30 14.60
N TRP A 55 2.75 -8.51 13.52
CA TRP A 55 2.49 -9.04 12.19
C TRP A 55 3.73 -9.74 11.61
N ALA A 56 3.54 -10.86 10.94
CA ALA A 56 4.55 -11.49 10.08
C ALA A 56 4.55 -10.78 8.72
N VAL A 57 5.45 -9.81 8.52
CA VAL A 57 5.40 -8.89 7.38
C VAL A 57 6.43 -9.23 6.33
N THR A 58 6.00 -9.25 5.06
CA THR A 58 6.87 -9.18 3.89
C THR A 58 6.76 -7.78 3.27
N ALA A 59 7.87 -7.06 3.19
CA ALA A 59 7.97 -5.77 2.51
C ALA A 59 8.54 -5.99 1.11
N VAL A 60 7.77 -5.64 0.08
CA VAL A 60 8.15 -5.82 -1.33
C VAL A 60 8.31 -4.46 -1.99
N ASP A 61 9.46 -4.20 -2.57
CA ASP A 61 9.72 -3.00 -3.38
C ASP A 61 10.77 -3.31 -4.45
N PHE A 62 10.72 -2.65 -5.58
CA PHE A 62 11.71 -2.80 -6.63
C PHE A 62 12.98 -1.97 -6.37
N SER A 63 12.93 -0.95 -5.48
CA SER A 63 14.07 -0.15 -5.07
C SER A 63 14.87 -0.86 -3.99
N ALA A 64 16.05 -1.33 -4.34
CA ALA A 64 16.99 -1.89 -3.38
C ALA A 64 17.44 -0.83 -2.35
N VAL A 65 17.65 0.41 -2.80
CA VAL A 65 18.08 1.54 -1.95
C VAL A 65 16.99 1.87 -0.92
N GLY A 66 15.71 1.90 -1.31
CA GLY A 66 14.59 2.10 -0.39
C GLY A 66 14.56 1.02 0.69
N LEU A 67 14.61 -0.24 0.28
CA LEU A 67 14.62 -1.37 1.22
C LEU A 67 15.84 -1.39 2.14
N ASP A 68 17.04 -1.02 1.65
CA ASP A 68 18.26 -0.96 2.48
C ASP A 68 18.16 0.10 3.57
N ARG A 69 17.52 1.23 3.28
CA ARG A 69 17.20 2.23 4.31
C ARG A 69 16.24 1.66 5.36
N GLY A 70 15.24 0.89 4.93
CA GLY A 70 14.34 0.19 5.83
C GLY A 70 15.06 -0.83 6.71
N ARG A 71 15.96 -1.64 6.12
CA ARG A 71 16.79 -2.63 6.83
C ARG A 71 17.71 -2.01 7.88
N ALA A 72 18.11 -0.77 7.69
CA ALA A 72 18.95 -0.04 8.65
C ALA A 72 18.17 0.51 9.86
N ARG A 73 16.84 0.42 9.87
CA ARG A 73 16.00 0.97 10.94
C ARG A 73 15.80 -0.02 12.10
N PRO A 74 15.59 0.47 13.33
CA PRO A 74 15.24 -0.37 14.46
C PRO A 74 14.02 -1.26 14.15
N GLY A 75 14.08 -2.54 14.55
CA GLY A 75 13.01 -3.52 14.33
C GLY A 75 13.03 -4.20 12.96
N ALA A 76 13.92 -3.80 12.04
CA ALA A 76 13.99 -4.32 10.68
C ALA A 76 14.22 -5.84 10.60
N GLY A 77 14.83 -6.46 11.60
CA GLY A 77 15.02 -7.93 11.66
C GLY A 77 13.71 -8.71 11.80
N GLN A 78 12.59 -8.07 12.08
CA GLN A 78 11.26 -8.67 12.16
C GLN A 78 10.49 -8.64 10.83
N VAL A 79 11.06 -8.00 9.79
CA VAL A 79 10.46 -7.86 8.46
C VAL A 79 11.22 -8.69 7.45
N SER A 80 10.49 -9.41 6.60
CA SER A 80 11.06 -10.07 5.41
C SER A 80 11.13 -9.06 4.26
N TRP A 81 12.35 -8.70 3.83
CA TRP A 81 12.57 -7.68 2.80
C TRP A 81 12.81 -8.34 1.45
N VAL A 82 11.99 -8.04 0.44
CA VAL A 82 12.05 -8.63 -0.89
C VAL A 82 12.22 -7.54 -1.95
N THR A 83 13.35 -7.55 -2.65
CA THR A 83 13.58 -6.68 -3.81
C THR A 83 12.93 -7.33 -5.03
N ALA A 84 11.77 -6.85 -5.44
CA ALA A 84 11.01 -7.35 -6.59
C ALA A 84 10.05 -6.28 -7.12
N ASP A 85 9.72 -6.40 -8.42
CA ASP A 85 8.62 -5.64 -8.99
C ASP A 85 7.29 -6.25 -8.54
N VAL A 86 6.43 -5.43 -7.92
CA VAL A 86 5.11 -5.84 -7.44
C VAL A 86 4.20 -6.38 -8.55
N LEU A 87 4.46 -6.02 -9.81
CA LEU A 87 3.71 -6.54 -10.97
C LEU A 87 4.06 -7.98 -11.34
N THR A 88 5.21 -8.47 -10.89
CA THR A 88 5.68 -9.85 -11.16
C THR A 88 5.78 -10.69 -9.89
N TRP A 89 5.76 -10.06 -8.72
CA TRP A 89 5.76 -10.75 -7.45
C TRP A 89 4.37 -11.30 -7.10
N SER A 90 4.32 -12.41 -6.40
CA SER A 90 3.06 -12.98 -5.91
C SER A 90 3.27 -13.72 -4.59
N ALA A 91 2.22 -13.79 -3.79
CA ALA A 91 2.12 -14.68 -2.65
C ALA A 91 1.32 -15.95 -3.00
N ALA A 92 1.42 -16.99 -2.18
CA ALA A 92 0.58 -18.17 -2.32
C ALA A 92 -0.90 -17.82 -2.11
N GLU A 93 -1.79 -18.51 -2.82
CA GLU A 93 -3.23 -18.31 -2.68
C GLU A 93 -3.69 -18.58 -1.24
N GLY A 94 -4.50 -17.67 -0.69
CA GLY A 94 -5.08 -17.80 0.65
C GLY A 94 -4.07 -17.81 1.80
N SER A 95 -2.87 -17.23 1.61
CA SER A 95 -1.79 -17.25 2.62
C SER A 95 -1.74 -16.01 3.51
N LEU A 96 -2.39 -14.91 3.12
CA LEU A 96 -2.27 -13.61 3.77
C LEU A 96 -3.54 -13.22 4.54
N ASP A 97 -3.34 -12.55 5.67
CA ASP A 97 -4.38 -11.87 6.45
C ASP A 97 -4.55 -10.42 6.02
N LEU A 98 -3.47 -9.79 5.49
CA LEU A 98 -3.47 -8.40 5.04
C LEU A 98 -2.62 -8.23 3.77
N VAL A 99 -3.19 -7.55 2.78
CA VAL A 99 -2.44 -6.91 1.70
C VAL A 99 -2.57 -5.41 1.88
N LEU A 100 -1.44 -4.73 2.07
CA LEU A 100 -1.34 -3.27 2.16
C LEU A 100 -0.71 -2.71 0.90
N VAL A 101 -1.35 -1.70 0.30
CA VAL A 101 -0.88 -0.95 -0.86
C VAL A 101 -1.03 0.54 -0.53
N ALA A 102 0.06 1.19 -0.15
CA ALA A 102 0.01 2.60 0.26
C ALA A 102 0.86 3.48 -0.67
N TYR A 103 0.21 4.36 -1.41
CA TYR A 103 0.81 5.33 -2.35
C TYR A 103 1.59 4.70 -3.52
N LEU A 104 1.21 3.49 -3.93
CA LEU A 104 1.61 2.92 -5.21
C LEU A 104 0.71 3.50 -6.31
N HIS A 105 1.33 4.09 -7.34
CA HIS A 105 0.63 4.70 -8.46
C HIS A 105 1.08 4.03 -9.77
N LEU A 106 0.17 3.27 -10.36
CA LEU A 106 0.33 2.52 -11.61
C LEU A 106 -0.80 2.90 -12.58
N PRO A 107 -0.62 2.70 -13.89
CA PRO A 107 -1.73 2.74 -14.83
C PRO A 107 -2.91 1.88 -14.36
N GLU A 108 -4.13 2.35 -14.62
CA GLU A 108 -5.36 1.74 -14.10
C GLU A 108 -5.43 0.22 -14.34
N GLU A 109 -5.07 -0.24 -15.55
CA GLU A 109 -5.09 -1.65 -15.88
C GLU A 109 -4.11 -2.48 -15.04
N GLN A 110 -2.90 -1.96 -14.82
CA GLN A 110 -1.90 -2.61 -13.96
C GLN A 110 -2.34 -2.62 -12.49
N THR A 111 -2.90 -1.51 -12.00
CA THR A 111 -3.49 -1.44 -10.66
C THR A 111 -4.58 -2.49 -10.49
N ARG A 112 -5.50 -2.58 -11.45
CA ARG A 112 -6.59 -3.56 -11.41
C ARG A 112 -6.07 -5.00 -11.44
N ALA A 113 -5.11 -5.31 -12.29
CA ALA A 113 -4.53 -6.65 -12.39
C ALA A 113 -3.83 -7.04 -11.09
N LEU A 114 -2.97 -6.17 -10.54
CA LEU A 114 -2.28 -6.37 -9.27
C LEU A 114 -3.27 -6.63 -8.12
N LEU A 115 -4.25 -5.77 -7.95
CA LEU A 115 -5.22 -5.87 -6.85
C LEU A 115 -6.14 -7.09 -7.00
N THR A 116 -6.51 -7.47 -8.23
CA THR A 116 -7.28 -8.69 -8.49
C THR A 116 -6.49 -9.93 -8.05
N GLY A 117 -5.20 -10.00 -8.40
CA GLY A 117 -4.30 -11.05 -7.93
C GLY A 117 -4.15 -11.05 -6.40
N ALA A 118 -3.97 -9.85 -5.82
CA ALA A 118 -3.82 -9.66 -4.38
C ALA A 118 -5.03 -10.16 -3.57
N VAL A 119 -6.24 -9.98 -4.06
CA VAL A 119 -7.46 -10.58 -3.44
C VAL A 119 -7.36 -12.09 -3.39
N GLY A 120 -6.76 -12.75 -4.40
CA GLY A 120 -6.52 -14.19 -4.41
C GLY A 120 -5.54 -14.67 -3.32
N TRP A 121 -4.57 -13.83 -2.94
CA TRP A 121 -3.59 -14.15 -1.89
C TRP A 121 -4.18 -14.08 -0.49
N LEU A 122 -5.26 -13.32 -0.30
CA LEU A 122 -5.94 -13.23 1.00
C LEU A 122 -6.62 -14.55 1.34
N ARG A 123 -6.54 -14.96 2.59
CA ARG A 123 -7.39 -16.02 3.12
C ARG A 123 -8.84 -15.51 3.28
N PRO A 124 -9.83 -16.39 3.41
CA PRO A 124 -11.19 -15.97 3.76
C PRO A 124 -11.20 -15.07 5.00
N GLY A 125 -11.80 -13.88 4.90
CA GLY A 125 -11.77 -12.85 5.94
C GLY A 125 -10.50 -11.99 5.97
N GLY A 126 -9.45 -12.33 5.22
CA GLY A 126 -8.26 -11.49 5.05
C GLY A 126 -8.59 -10.18 4.34
N ARG A 127 -7.82 -9.13 4.58
CA ARG A 127 -8.15 -7.74 4.24
C ARG A 127 -7.23 -7.14 3.20
N LEU A 128 -7.82 -6.35 2.29
CA LEU A 128 -7.12 -5.47 1.37
C LEU A 128 -7.28 -4.04 1.83
N LEU A 129 -6.15 -3.32 1.98
CA LEU A 129 -6.11 -1.88 2.18
C LEU A 129 -5.33 -1.24 1.04
N LEU A 130 -5.98 -0.42 0.22
CA LEU A 130 -5.31 0.50 -0.70
C LEU A 130 -5.60 1.93 -0.27
N LEU A 131 -4.54 2.74 -0.20
CA LEU A 131 -4.60 4.18 0.01
C LEU A 131 -3.63 4.86 -0.96
N GLY A 132 -4.10 5.83 -1.73
CA GLY A 132 -3.24 6.56 -2.67
C GLY A 132 -3.89 7.82 -3.19
N HIS A 133 -3.10 8.69 -3.82
CA HIS A 133 -3.60 9.99 -4.30
C HIS A 133 -4.76 9.84 -5.27
N ASP A 134 -5.81 10.62 -5.02
CA ASP A 134 -7.00 10.70 -5.86
C ASP A 134 -6.76 11.63 -7.08
N VAL A 135 -7.41 11.34 -8.20
CA VAL A 135 -7.30 12.14 -9.42
C VAL A 135 -7.77 13.59 -9.23
N GLU A 136 -8.73 13.83 -8.35
CA GLU A 136 -9.19 15.19 -8.04
C GLU A 136 -8.14 16.02 -7.26
N SER A 137 -7.09 15.39 -6.72
CA SER A 137 -5.98 16.14 -6.11
C SER A 137 -5.28 17.07 -7.09
N LEU A 138 -5.37 16.80 -8.40
CA LEU A 138 -4.80 17.66 -9.44
C LEU A 138 -5.45 19.04 -9.54
N THR A 139 -6.71 19.17 -9.14
CA THR A 139 -7.49 20.41 -9.26
C THR A 139 -7.96 20.97 -7.91
N ALA A 140 -8.23 20.11 -6.94
CA ALA A 140 -8.83 20.48 -5.66
C ALA A 140 -7.99 20.09 -4.43
N GLY A 141 -6.82 19.50 -4.65
CA GLY A 141 -5.92 19.04 -3.58
C GLY A 141 -4.48 19.51 -3.75
N VAL A 142 -3.60 18.98 -2.89
CA VAL A 142 -2.16 19.24 -2.95
C VAL A 142 -1.36 17.94 -2.93
N GLY A 143 -0.19 17.97 -3.55
CA GLY A 143 0.78 16.86 -3.56
C GLY A 143 0.44 15.75 -4.56
N GLY A 144 1.26 14.68 -4.52
CA GLY A 144 1.11 13.51 -5.39
C GLY A 144 1.66 13.68 -6.81
N PRO A 145 1.60 12.60 -7.60
CA PRO A 145 1.95 12.62 -9.00
C PRO A 145 1.06 13.58 -9.80
N GLN A 146 1.63 14.18 -10.86
CA GLN A 146 0.91 15.10 -11.74
C GLN A 146 0.40 14.43 -13.03
N GLU A 147 0.39 13.11 -13.05
CA GLU A 147 -0.05 12.30 -14.19
C GLU A 147 -1.41 11.66 -13.87
N PRO A 148 -2.51 12.10 -14.51
CA PRO A 148 -3.85 11.60 -14.19
C PRO A 148 -4.01 10.09 -14.39
N ALA A 149 -3.27 9.51 -15.35
CA ALA A 149 -3.40 8.10 -15.73
C ALA A 149 -3.02 7.11 -14.63
N ILE A 150 -2.22 7.54 -13.64
CA ILE A 150 -1.75 6.69 -12.54
C ILE A 150 -2.40 7.00 -11.20
N LEU A 151 -3.26 8.01 -11.13
CA LEU A 151 -3.96 8.38 -9.91
C LEU A 151 -5.21 7.52 -9.71
N HIS A 152 -5.61 7.35 -8.46
CA HIS A 152 -6.77 6.55 -8.12
C HIS A 152 -8.07 7.35 -8.20
N SER A 153 -9.18 6.68 -8.23
CA SER A 153 -10.52 7.19 -7.95
C SER A 153 -11.43 6.04 -7.49
N VAL A 154 -12.54 6.39 -6.87
CA VAL A 154 -13.58 5.44 -6.48
C VAL A 154 -14.02 4.58 -7.68
N ASP A 155 -14.26 5.21 -8.83
CA ASP A 155 -14.73 4.52 -10.03
C ASP A 155 -13.70 3.54 -10.59
N ARG A 156 -12.40 3.91 -10.58
CA ARG A 156 -11.31 3.03 -11.04
C ARG A 156 -11.10 1.82 -10.15
N LEU A 157 -11.38 1.95 -8.85
CA LEU A 157 -11.26 0.86 -7.89
C LEU A 157 -12.54 0.01 -7.77
N ALA A 158 -13.69 0.48 -8.24
CA ALA A 158 -14.97 -0.22 -8.15
C ALA A 158 -14.94 -1.65 -8.72
N PRO A 159 -14.26 -1.96 -9.85
CA PRO A 159 -14.16 -3.34 -10.33
C PRO A 159 -13.48 -4.30 -9.34
N VAL A 160 -12.42 -3.86 -8.65
CA VAL A 160 -11.74 -4.66 -7.62
C VAL A 160 -12.59 -4.76 -6.36
N ALA A 161 -13.25 -3.68 -5.97
CA ALA A 161 -14.12 -3.64 -4.81
C ALA A 161 -15.24 -4.70 -4.88
N ARG A 162 -15.75 -5.03 -6.08
CA ARG A 162 -16.75 -6.10 -6.28
C ARG A 162 -16.26 -7.50 -5.92
N LEU A 163 -14.95 -7.70 -5.78
CA LEU A 163 -14.35 -8.97 -5.36
C LEU A 163 -14.26 -9.11 -3.83
N LEU A 164 -14.64 -8.07 -3.09
CA LEU A 164 -14.53 -7.93 -1.65
C LEU A 164 -15.89 -7.67 -1.00
N GLU A 165 -16.00 -8.03 0.27
CA GLU A 165 -16.95 -7.41 1.19
C GLU A 165 -16.34 -6.06 1.60
N VAL A 166 -16.86 -4.97 1.02
CA VAL A 166 -16.29 -3.63 1.17
C VAL A 166 -16.77 -3.00 2.46
N ASP A 167 -15.83 -2.57 3.30
CA ASP A 167 -16.12 -1.76 4.49
C ASP A 167 -16.10 -0.26 4.11
N ARG A 168 -15.12 0.20 3.29
CA ARG A 168 -15.00 1.58 2.81
C ARG A 168 -14.43 1.62 1.38
N LEU A 169 -15.06 2.37 0.49
CA LEU A 169 -14.55 2.78 -0.81
C LEU A 169 -14.95 4.23 -1.02
N GLU A 170 -14.01 5.14 -0.83
CA GLU A 170 -14.31 6.57 -0.80
C GLU A 170 -13.08 7.43 -1.05
N GLN A 171 -13.31 8.70 -1.39
CA GLN A 171 -12.27 9.73 -1.33
C GLN A 171 -12.15 10.23 0.12
N VAL A 172 -10.92 10.32 0.61
CA VAL A 172 -10.60 10.81 1.95
C VAL A 172 -9.74 12.07 1.89
N ARG A 173 -9.92 12.96 2.85
CA ARG A 173 -9.19 14.22 2.96
C ARG A 173 -8.11 14.09 4.03
N ARG A 174 -6.89 14.49 3.69
CA ARG A 174 -5.76 14.47 4.61
C ARG A 174 -5.15 15.87 4.71
N VAL A 175 -5.13 16.41 5.91
CA VAL A 175 -4.48 17.71 6.17
C VAL A 175 -2.97 17.54 6.13
N THR A 176 -2.30 18.41 5.37
CA THR A 176 -0.85 18.48 5.27
C THR A 176 -0.37 19.90 5.50
N PRO A 177 0.92 20.14 5.78
CA PRO A 177 1.45 21.50 5.89
C PRO A 177 1.26 22.36 4.63
N GLN A 178 1.11 21.75 3.46
CA GLN A 178 0.91 22.41 2.17
C GLN A 178 -0.57 22.63 1.81
N GLY A 179 -1.49 22.05 2.57
CA GLY A 179 -2.93 22.12 2.32
C GLY A 179 -3.62 20.77 2.48
N THR A 180 -4.81 20.62 1.90
CA THR A 180 -5.56 19.35 1.94
C THR A 180 -5.17 18.47 0.77
N ALA A 181 -4.61 17.30 1.03
CA ALA A 181 -4.45 16.23 0.04
C ALA A 181 -5.75 15.43 -0.07
N LEU A 182 -6.05 14.95 -1.27
CA LEU A 182 -7.17 14.06 -1.54
C LEU A 182 -6.60 12.68 -1.88
N ASP A 183 -7.01 11.68 -1.13
CA ASP A 183 -6.58 10.30 -1.34
C ASP A 183 -7.83 9.43 -1.60
N THR A 184 -7.69 8.35 -2.38
CA THR A 184 -8.72 7.31 -2.53
C THR A 184 -8.40 6.16 -1.60
N LEU A 185 -9.39 5.70 -0.85
CA LEU A 185 -9.33 4.54 0.04
C LEU A 185 -10.18 3.40 -0.52
N LEU A 186 -9.60 2.19 -0.58
CA LEU A 186 -10.33 0.93 -0.64
C LEU A 186 -9.95 0.08 0.57
N TRP A 187 -10.92 -0.21 1.41
CA TRP A 187 -10.82 -1.09 2.57
C TRP A 187 -11.90 -2.14 2.53
N GLY A 188 -11.53 -3.41 2.56
CA GLY A 188 -12.48 -4.50 2.50
C GLY A 188 -11.83 -5.84 2.79
N ARG A 189 -12.62 -6.91 2.84
CA ARG A 189 -12.17 -8.26 3.15
C ARG A 189 -12.59 -9.25 2.07
N ARG A 190 -11.77 -10.29 1.86
CA ARG A 190 -12.15 -11.42 1.02
C ARG A 190 -13.32 -12.16 1.69
N ALA A 191 -14.41 -12.37 0.94
CA ALA A 191 -15.55 -13.13 1.43
C ALA A 191 -15.15 -14.53 1.92
N GLY A 192 -15.76 -15.00 3.01
CA GLY A 192 -15.65 -16.39 3.44
C GLY A 192 -16.28 -17.33 2.39
N ARG A 193 -15.71 -18.50 2.17
CA ARG A 193 -16.44 -19.54 1.44
C ARG A 193 -17.66 -19.91 2.29
N ARG A 194 -18.85 -19.72 1.73
CA ARG A 194 -20.10 -20.24 2.32
C ARG A 194 -20.11 -21.77 2.22
#